data_33b10bd8785d0939e0e82c5435d75e5e
#
_entry.id   33b10bd8785d0939e0e82c5435d75e5e
#
_cell.length_a   1.000
_cell.length_b   1.000
_cell.length_c   1.000
_cell.angle_alpha   90.00
_cell.angle_beta   90.00
_cell.angle_gamma   90.00
#
_symmetry.space_group_name_H-M   'P 1'
#
loop_
_entity.id
_entity.type
_entity.pdbx_description
1 polymer ?
#
loop_
_entity_poly.entity_id
_entity_poly.type
_entity_poly.pdbx_seq_one_letter_code
_entity_poly.pdbx_strand_id
1 'polypeptide(L)'
;MEGVENLESNYELWQGNCLELMKNIPDKSVDMILCDLPYGTTKCSWDIIIPFDKLWEQYDRITKDNAPILLFGQEPFSSLLRNSNIDNYKYDIYWEKERLTNINQVKRRVGKTVETISVFYKKQCTYNPQMVK
;
A
#
# COMPACT_ATOMS: atom_id res chain seq x y z
N MET A 1 -17.73 -8.39 38.48
CA MET A 1 -17.72 -7.26 37.56
C MET A 1 -16.33 -7.23 36.92
N GLU A 2 -16.21 -7.84 35.79
CA GLU A 2 -14.96 -7.81 35.01
C GLU A 2 -14.83 -6.46 34.37
N GLY A 3 -13.70 -5.78 34.64
CA GLY A 3 -13.38 -4.48 34.09
C GLY A 3 -13.26 -4.53 32.57
N VAL A 4 -14.08 -3.75 31.89
CA VAL A 4 -13.85 -3.41 30.48
C VAL A 4 -12.54 -2.65 30.44
N GLU A 5 -11.45 -3.30 30.03
CA GLU A 5 -10.23 -2.59 29.62
C GLU A 5 -10.62 -1.66 28.45
N ASN A 6 -10.60 -0.37 28.72
CA ASN A 6 -10.61 0.64 27.69
C ASN A 6 -9.32 0.47 26.88
N LEU A 7 -9.41 -0.23 25.77
CA LEU A 7 -8.42 -0.14 24.70
C LEU A 7 -8.50 1.29 24.18
N GLU A 8 -7.69 2.20 24.75
CA GLU A 8 -7.40 3.47 24.11
C GLU A 8 -6.80 3.14 22.76
N SER A 9 -7.57 3.36 21.71
CA SER A 9 -7.12 3.15 20.33
C SER A 9 -6.09 4.23 20.01
N ASN A 10 -4.81 3.87 20.07
CA ASN A 10 -3.70 4.74 19.71
C ASN A 10 -3.61 4.84 18.17
N TYR A 11 -4.47 5.64 17.57
CA TYR A 11 -4.39 5.98 16.15
C TYR A 11 -4.52 7.49 15.95
N GLU A 12 -3.90 7.98 14.89
CA GLU A 12 -4.01 9.36 14.45
C GLU A 12 -4.54 9.40 13.01
N LEU A 13 -5.44 10.33 12.72
CA LEU A 13 -5.97 10.57 11.39
C LEU A 13 -5.50 11.93 10.88
N TRP A 14 -4.77 11.90 9.76
CA TRP A 14 -4.24 13.10 9.12
C TRP A 14 -4.87 13.29 7.74
N GLN A 15 -5.34 14.50 7.46
CA GLN A 15 -5.87 14.89 6.16
C GLN A 15 -4.96 15.93 5.52
N GLY A 16 -4.51 15.65 4.29
CA GLY A 16 -3.66 16.59 3.54
C GLY A 16 -2.79 15.89 2.50
N ASN A 17 -1.83 16.64 1.96
CA ASN A 17 -0.84 16.08 1.05
C ASN A 17 0.10 15.15 1.82
N CYS A 18 0.13 13.87 1.45
CA CYS A 18 0.90 12.86 2.16
C CYS A 18 2.40 13.15 2.18
N LEU A 19 2.97 13.74 1.11
CA LEU A 19 4.39 14.08 1.06
C LEU A 19 4.76 15.17 2.07
N GLU A 20 3.83 16.10 2.35
CA GLU A 20 4.04 17.11 3.38
C GLU A 20 3.79 16.55 4.78
N LEU A 21 2.73 15.76 4.95
CA LEU A 21 2.40 15.17 6.25
C LEU A 21 3.46 14.18 6.73
N MET A 22 4.02 13.38 5.83
CA MET A 22 5.10 12.44 6.18
C MET A 22 6.33 13.13 6.77
N LYS A 23 6.59 14.40 6.48
CA LYS A 23 7.69 15.16 7.10
C LYS A 23 7.59 15.26 8.62
N ASN A 24 6.38 15.12 9.18
CA ASN A 24 6.14 15.11 10.62
C ASN A 24 6.41 13.74 11.27
N ILE A 25 6.59 12.69 10.47
CA ILE A 25 6.92 11.35 10.97
C ILE A 25 8.42 11.26 11.21
N PRO A 26 8.86 10.80 12.40
CA PRO A 26 10.29 10.64 12.70
C PRO A 26 10.95 9.62 11.78
N ASP A 27 12.24 9.79 11.53
CA ASP A 27 13.04 8.84 10.76
C ASP A 27 13.05 7.46 11.43
N LYS A 28 12.97 6.39 10.62
CA LYS A 28 13.08 5.01 11.09
C LYS A 28 12.09 4.62 12.21
N SER A 29 10.92 5.24 12.23
CA SER A 29 9.89 5.01 13.25
C SER A 29 8.77 4.07 12.82
N VAL A 30 8.56 3.88 11.50
CA VAL A 30 7.45 3.11 10.95
C VAL A 30 7.85 1.64 10.76
N ASP A 31 7.02 0.74 11.30
CA ASP A 31 7.24 -0.71 11.24
C ASP A 31 6.66 -1.36 9.99
N MET A 32 5.64 -0.75 9.38
CA MET A 32 5.00 -1.23 8.13
C MET A 32 4.27 -0.09 7.44
N ILE A 33 4.23 -0.12 6.12
CA ILE A 33 3.33 0.69 5.31
C ILE A 33 2.35 -0.25 4.58
N LEU A 34 1.06 0.04 4.68
CA LEU A 34 0.00 -0.55 3.87
C LEU A 34 -0.81 0.59 3.26
N CYS A 35 -0.76 0.76 1.94
CA CYS A 35 -1.32 1.94 1.31
C CYS A 35 -1.97 1.61 -0.04
N ASP A 36 -3.14 2.22 -0.27
CA ASP A 36 -3.81 2.27 -1.57
C ASP A 36 -3.55 3.64 -2.20
N LEU A 37 -2.59 3.67 -3.12
CA LEU A 37 -2.15 4.89 -3.80
C LEU A 37 -3.15 5.32 -4.89
N PRO A 38 -3.20 6.61 -5.28
CA PRO A 38 -3.94 7.01 -6.47
C PRO A 38 -3.25 6.47 -7.74
N TYR A 39 -4.03 5.81 -8.62
CA TYR A 39 -3.50 5.12 -9.82
C TYR A 39 -3.49 6.00 -11.07
N GLY A 40 -4.13 7.18 -11.03
CA GLY A 40 -4.28 8.04 -12.21
C GLY A 40 -5.20 7.45 -13.29
N THR A 41 -6.12 6.58 -12.91
CA THR A 41 -7.00 5.84 -13.85
C THR A 41 -8.42 6.36 -13.90
N THR A 42 -8.80 7.26 -13.01
CA THR A 42 -10.13 7.85 -12.92
C THR A 42 -10.12 9.33 -13.36
N LYS A 43 -11.30 9.90 -13.54
CA LYS A 43 -11.47 11.34 -13.82
C LYS A 43 -11.53 12.19 -12.56
N CYS A 44 -11.32 11.61 -11.40
CA CYS A 44 -11.34 12.33 -10.14
C CYS A 44 -10.10 13.22 -10.00
N SER A 45 -10.27 14.45 -9.56
CA SER A 45 -9.18 15.43 -9.43
C SER A 45 -8.09 15.03 -8.44
N TRP A 46 -8.42 14.15 -7.49
CA TRP A 46 -7.49 13.61 -6.50
C TRP A 46 -6.72 12.37 -6.99
N ASP A 47 -7.15 11.73 -8.09
CA ASP A 47 -6.52 10.52 -8.63
C ASP A 47 -5.34 10.88 -9.53
N ILE A 48 -4.32 11.49 -8.93
CA ILE A 48 -3.09 11.87 -9.60
C ILE A 48 -1.96 11.02 -9.01
N ILE A 49 -1.19 10.38 -9.89
CA ILE A 49 -0.03 9.57 -9.48
C ILE A 49 0.95 10.45 -8.70
N ILE A 50 1.28 10.02 -7.49
CA ILE A 50 2.28 10.67 -6.66
C ILE A 50 3.66 10.43 -7.29
N PRO A 51 4.53 11.46 -7.44
CA PRO A 51 5.87 11.28 -7.96
C PRO A 51 6.64 10.21 -7.17
N PHE A 52 7.02 9.12 -7.83
CA PHE A 52 7.60 7.96 -7.16
C PHE A 52 8.93 8.25 -6.48
N ASP A 53 9.76 9.10 -7.08
CA ASP A 53 11.03 9.54 -6.50
C ASP A 53 10.82 10.16 -5.11
N LYS A 54 9.89 11.09 -4.99
CA LYS A 54 9.55 11.74 -3.72
C LYS A 54 8.85 10.82 -2.74
N LEU A 55 8.00 9.93 -3.25
CA LEU A 55 7.31 8.93 -2.42
C LEU A 55 8.32 7.98 -1.77
N TRP A 56 9.25 7.41 -2.57
CA TRP A 56 10.27 6.50 -2.08
C TRP A 56 11.26 7.20 -1.15
N GLU A 57 11.62 8.47 -1.41
CA GLU A 57 12.44 9.26 -0.49
C GLU A 57 11.83 9.31 0.91
N GLN A 58 10.53 9.62 1.01
CA GLN A 58 9.84 9.68 2.31
C GLN A 58 9.66 8.29 2.92
N TYR A 59 9.26 7.29 2.16
CA TYR A 59 9.10 5.93 2.65
C TYR A 59 10.42 5.37 3.19
N ASP A 60 11.51 5.58 2.47
CA ASP A 60 12.86 5.16 2.88
C ASP A 60 13.36 5.84 4.15
N ARG A 61 12.96 7.10 4.35
CA ARG A 61 13.31 7.87 5.53
C ARG A 61 12.55 7.38 6.76
N ILE A 62 11.23 7.24 6.66
CA ILE A 62 10.37 6.96 7.82
C ILE A 62 10.36 5.48 8.22
N THR A 63 10.54 4.55 7.28
CA THR A 63 10.48 3.11 7.56
C THR A 63 11.77 2.59 8.19
N LYS A 64 11.63 1.64 9.11
CA LYS A 64 12.75 0.83 9.59
C LYS A 64 13.31 -0.03 8.46
N ASP A 65 14.56 -0.46 8.57
CA ASP A 65 15.24 -1.23 7.53
C ASP A 65 14.58 -2.57 7.19
N ASN A 66 13.90 -3.18 8.17
CA ASN A 66 13.15 -4.43 8.02
C ASN A 66 11.63 -4.22 7.92
N ALA A 67 11.17 -3.00 7.68
CA ALA A 67 9.76 -2.70 7.53
C ALA A 67 9.28 -3.10 6.14
N PRO A 68 8.20 -3.89 5.99
CA PRO A 68 7.57 -4.14 4.72
C PRO A 68 6.74 -2.94 4.28
N ILE A 69 6.74 -2.68 2.98
CA ILE A 69 5.90 -1.68 2.31
C ILE A 69 4.99 -2.45 1.34
N LEU A 70 3.69 -2.40 1.59
CA LEU A 70 2.65 -3.09 0.83
C LEU A 70 1.79 -2.05 0.13
N LEU A 71 1.81 -2.07 -1.20
CA LEU A 71 1.12 -1.08 -2.02
C LEU A 71 0.12 -1.76 -2.95
N PHE A 72 -1.17 -1.38 -2.82
CA PHE A 72 -2.20 -1.83 -3.73
C PHE A 72 -1.97 -1.28 -5.12
N GLY A 73 -2.38 -2.03 -6.12
CA GLY A 73 -2.25 -1.60 -7.50
C GLY A 73 -3.00 -2.47 -8.48
N GLN A 74 -3.16 -1.93 -9.67
CA GLN A 74 -3.66 -2.64 -10.84
C GLN A 74 -2.90 -2.16 -12.08
N GLU A 75 -2.84 -3.00 -13.11
CA GLU A 75 -2.16 -2.61 -14.35
C GLU A 75 -2.87 -1.45 -15.07
N PRO A 76 -2.14 -0.52 -15.68
CA PRO A 76 -0.68 -0.47 -15.84
C PRO A 76 0.10 0.15 -14.66
N PHE A 77 -0.58 0.73 -13.67
CA PHE A 77 0.04 1.40 -12.51
C PHE A 77 0.99 0.46 -11.75
N SER A 78 0.58 -0.80 -11.51
CA SER A 78 1.41 -1.78 -10.79
C SER A 78 2.77 -2.01 -11.46
N SER A 79 2.81 -2.04 -12.79
CA SER A 79 4.08 -2.18 -13.53
C SER A 79 4.98 -0.96 -13.35
N LEU A 80 4.43 0.25 -13.40
CA LEU A 80 5.18 1.49 -13.17
C LEU A 80 5.70 1.56 -11.73
N LEU A 81 4.86 1.19 -10.77
CA LEU A 81 5.21 1.16 -9.34
C LEU A 81 6.36 0.18 -9.07
N ARG A 82 6.27 -1.06 -9.55
CA ARG A 82 7.34 -2.06 -9.39
C ARG A 82 8.65 -1.62 -10.02
N ASN A 83 8.60 -1.08 -11.24
CA ASN A 83 9.78 -0.58 -11.93
C ASN A 83 10.42 0.62 -11.23
N SER A 84 9.64 1.44 -10.53
CA SER A 84 10.18 2.61 -9.80
C SER A 84 11.07 2.23 -8.61
N ASN A 85 10.99 0.98 -8.11
CA ASN A 85 11.80 0.50 -7.00
C ASN A 85 12.06 -1.02 -7.12
N ILE A 86 12.54 -1.43 -8.29
CA ILE A 86 12.71 -2.86 -8.63
C ILE A 86 13.67 -3.60 -7.69
N ASP A 87 14.69 -2.94 -7.17
CA ASP A 87 15.69 -3.54 -6.28
C ASP A 87 15.08 -3.99 -4.95
N ASN A 88 14.08 -3.27 -4.46
CA ASN A 88 13.38 -3.59 -3.22
C ASN A 88 12.08 -4.36 -3.42
N TYR A 89 11.58 -4.47 -4.65
CA TYR A 89 10.41 -5.30 -4.97
C TYR A 89 10.72 -6.78 -4.72
N LYS A 90 9.79 -7.51 -4.10
CA LYS A 90 10.00 -8.93 -3.75
C LYS A 90 8.98 -9.85 -4.39
N TYR A 91 7.69 -9.59 -4.19
CA TYR A 91 6.59 -10.40 -4.74
C TYR A 91 5.27 -9.64 -4.67
N ASP A 92 4.24 -10.19 -5.29
CA ASP A 92 2.87 -9.71 -5.18
C ASP A 92 2.03 -10.66 -4.32
N ILE A 93 1.12 -10.07 -3.54
CA ILE A 93 0.00 -10.76 -2.93
C ILE A 93 -1.21 -10.51 -3.82
N TYR A 94 -2.01 -11.54 -4.07
CA TYR A 94 -3.21 -11.46 -4.90
C TYR A 94 -4.44 -11.47 -4.01
N TRP A 95 -5.22 -10.39 -4.08
CA TRP A 95 -6.46 -10.27 -3.35
C TRP A 95 -7.63 -10.55 -4.29
N GLU A 96 -8.27 -11.69 -4.10
CA GLU A 96 -9.50 -12.04 -4.80
C GLU A 96 -10.70 -11.37 -4.14
N LYS A 97 -11.46 -10.61 -4.92
CA LYS A 97 -12.67 -9.94 -4.49
C LYS A 97 -13.89 -10.80 -4.81
N GLU A 98 -14.89 -10.76 -3.94
CA GLU A 98 -16.16 -11.47 -4.15
C GLU A 98 -16.97 -10.94 -5.35
N ARG A 99 -16.70 -9.72 -5.79
CA ARG A 99 -17.43 -9.06 -6.88
C ARG A 99 -16.51 -8.51 -7.95
N LEU A 100 -17.02 -8.50 -9.19
CA LEU A 100 -16.36 -7.88 -10.33
C LEU A 100 -16.20 -6.37 -10.11
N THR A 101 -14.98 -5.86 -10.29
CA THR A 101 -14.69 -4.42 -10.17
C THR A 101 -15.00 -3.62 -11.43
N ASN A 102 -15.16 -4.27 -12.59
CA ASN A 102 -15.36 -3.65 -13.88
C ASN A 102 -16.70 -4.03 -14.56
N ILE A 103 -17.77 -4.12 -13.79
CA ILE A 103 -19.12 -4.55 -14.27
C ILE A 103 -19.56 -3.81 -15.54
N ASN A 104 -19.29 -2.52 -15.65
CA ASN A 104 -19.66 -1.71 -16.80
C ASN A 104 -18.91 -2.07 -18.10
N GLN A 105 -17.88 -2.88 -18.00
CA GLN A 105 -16.99 -3.24 -19.11
C GLN A 105 -17.04 -4.72 -19.49
N VAL A 106 -17.82 -5.55 -18.78
CA VAL A 106 -17.89 -7.01 -19.00
C VAL A 106 -18.36 -7.41 -20.42
N LYS A 107 -19.05 -6.50 -21.10
CA LYS A 107 -19.44 -6.70 -22.52
C LYS A 107 -18.28 -6.48 -23.50
N ARG A 108 -17.17 -5.89 -23.06
CA ARG A 108 -16.04 -5.49 -23.91
C ARG A 108 -14.73 -6.18 -23.53
N ARG A 109 -14.61 -6.66 -22.29
CA ARG A 109 -13.44 -7.36 -21.77
C ARG A 109 -13.80 -8.31 -20.64
N VAL A 110 -12.90 -9.22 -20.32
CA VAL A 110 -13.04 -10.17 -19.20
C VAL A 110 -13.24 -9.40 -17.88
N GLY A 111 -14.13 -9.93 -17.05
CA GLY A 111 -14.38 -9.43 -15.70
C GLY A 111 -13.13 -9.56 -14.83
N LYS A 112 -12.90 -8.60 -13.95
CA LYS A 112 -11.75 -8.55 -13.04
C LYS A 112 -12.21 -8.71 -11.59
N THR A 113 -11.66 -9.72 -10.91
CA THR A 113 -11.92 -9.99 -9.49
C THR A 113 -10.68 -9.88 -8.62
N VAL A 114 -9.49 -9.76 -9.23
CA VAL A 114 -8.22 -9.77 -8.50
C VAL A 114 -7.58 -8.38 -8.50
N GLU A 115 -7.10 -7.97 -7.35
CA GLU A 115 -6.15 -6.85 -7.19
C GLU A 115 -4.81 -7.37 -6.69
N THR A 116 -3.74 -6.66 -7.02
CA THR A 116 -2.39 -6.97 -6.58
C THR A 116 -1.96 -6.06 -5.44
N ILE A 117 -1.20 -6.59 -4.50
CA ILE A 117 -0.52 -5.83 -3.47
C ILE A 117 0.96 -6.13 -3.64
N SER A 118 1.71 -5.17 -4.16
CA SER A 118 3.15 -5.32 -4.36
C SER A 118 3.89 -5.10 -3.05
N VAL A 119 4.79 -6.02 -2.72
CA VAL A 119 5.55 -6.05 -1.48
C VAL A 119 7.00 -5.63 -1.73
N PHE A 120 7.44 -4.63 -0.97
CA PHE A 120 8.80 -4.09 -1.03
C PHE A 120 9.44 -4.13 0.36
N TYR A 121 10.72 -4.44 0.42
CA TYR A 121 11.54 -4.26 1.63
C TYR A 121 13.04 -4.28 1.29
N LYS A 122 13.85 -3.60 2.11
CA LYS A 122 15.31 -3.58 1.97
C LYS A 122 15.98 -4.80 2.60
N LYS A 123 15.59 -5.11 3.84
CA LYS A 123 16.04 -6.29 4.58
C LYS A 123 14.86 -7.18 4.87
N GLN A 124 15.11 -8.49 5.06
CA GLN A 124 14.05 -9.44 5.39
C GLN A 124 13.17 -8.89 6.51
N CYS A 125 11.90 -8.74 6.20
CA CYS A 125 10.91 -8.26 7.17
C CYS A 125 10.51 -9.36 8.14
N THR A 126 9.94 -8.96 9.29
CA THR A 126 9.30 -9.89 10.21
C THR A 126 8.14 -10.59 9.50
N TYR A 127 8.14 -11.90 9.53
CA TYR A 127 7.09 -12.74 8.94
C TYR A 127 6.70 -13.83 9.92
N ASN A 128 5.43 -13.84 10.32
CA ASN A 128 4.86 -14.82 11.23
C ASN A 128 3.81 -15.66 10.47
N PRO A 129 4.22 -16.77 9.81
CA PRO A 129 3.30 -17.58 9.02
C PRO A 129 2.20 -18.19 9.89
N GLN A 130 0.96 -18.02 9.45
CA GLN A 130 -0.19 -18.72 10.03
C GLN A 130 -0.41 -19.98 9.22
N MET A 131 -0.07 -21.14 9.81
CA MET A 131 -0.25 -22.43 9.16
C MET A 131 -1.71 -22.83 9.20
N VAL A 132 -2.32 -23.01 8.04
CA VAL A 132 -3.67 -23.57 7.92
C VAL A 132 -3.55 -25.09 8.02
N LYS A 133 -4.36 -25.71 8.89
CA LYS A 133 -4.45 -27.18 9.01
C LYS A 133 -5.38 -27.74 7.94
#